data_b2627ab64a2c93bbe855e54dcca3178d
#
_entry.id   b2627ab64a2c93bbe855e54dcca3178d
#
_cell.length_a   1.000
_cell.length_b   1.000
_cell.length_c   1.000
_cell.angle_alpha   90.00
_cell.angle_beta   90.00
_cell.angle_gamma   90.00
#
_symmetry.space_group_name_H-M   'P 1'
#
loop_
_entity.id
_entity.type
_entity.pdbx_description
1 polymer ?
#
loop_
_entity_poly.entity_id
_entity_poly.type
_entity_poly.pdbx_seq_one_letter_code
_entity_poly.pdbx_strand_id
1 'polypeptide(L)'
;SYYAGWVPAEDIGLCRDLEAWRTAQEGGFLRVTGSRVTLCCDPYEPRVSGATLPMGTSLPLAASPGTVRALRGRMSYDNYLVRLPVRRADGWLEYREAMVPVSADVCVGDLPYTHENVTAQAAKMRGEVYGWGGMLGGRDCSALVGDVYRCFGFRLPRDAAGLALLPGAEDVSALSTEEKRAALCTLPVGTILYFPGHVMLSWGVEDGEPRCLSAAGNFLPPGSAGGEPRAVNTVAVTPLT
;
A
#
# COMPACT_ATOMS: atom_id res chain seq x y z
N SER A 1 -4.66 -13.15 13.45
CA SER A 1 -5.09 -14.03 12.37
C SER A 1 -3.93 -14.26 11.41
N TYR A 2 -3.58 -15.52 11.14
CA TYR A 2 -2.54 -15.86 10.18
C TYR A 2 -3.21 -16.13 8.83
N TYR A 3 -2.85 -15.32 7.84
CA TYR A 3 -3.26 -15.58 6.47
C TYR A 3 -2.35 -16.68 5.92
N ALA A 4 -2.81 -17.92 5.96
CA ALA A 4 -2.08 -19.07 5.45
C ALA A 4 -2.37 -19.30 3.97
N GLY A 5 -1.35 -19.69 3.20
CA GLY A 5 -1.49 -19.95 1.77
C GLY A 5 -0.26 -20.64 1.20
N TRP A 6 -0.34 -20.99 -0.07
CA TRP A 6 0.76 -21.53 -0.84
C TRP A 6 1.42 -20.41 -1.65
N VAL A 7 2.74 -20.40 -1.68
CA VAL A 7 3.55 -19.48 -2.47
C VAL A 7 4.37 -20.29 -3.45
N PRO A 8 4.43 -19.94 -4.74
CA PRO A 8 5.31 -20.60 -5.69
C PRO A 8 6.77 -20.57 -5.22
N ALA A 9 7.49 -21.67 -5.39
CA ALA A 9 8.88 -21.78 -4.92
C ALA A 9 9.82 -20.77 -5.63
N GLU A 10 9.49 -20.36 -6.84
CA GLU A 10 10.19 -19.35 -7.62
C GLU A 10 10.09 -17.95 -7.02
N ASP A 11 9.07 -17.68 -6.22
CA ASP A 11 8.85 -16.39 -5.56
C ASP A 11 9.53 -16.29 -4.19
N ILE A 12 10.21 -17.37 -3.74
CA ILE A 12 10.85 -17.43 -2.42
C ILE A 12 12.37 -17.52 -2.58
N GLY A 13 13.09 -16.56 -2.01
CA GLY A 13 14.54 -16.65 -1.83
C GLY A 13 14.89 -17.22 -0.46
N LEU A 14 15.70 -18.29 -0.41
CA LEU A 14 16.18 -18.88 0.84
C LEU A 14 17.34 -18.05 1.40
N CYS A 15 17.27 -17.70 2.68
CA CYS A 15 18.34 -16.96 3.36
C CYS A 15 19.18 -17.93 4.21
N ARG A 16 20.51 -17.97 3.98
CA ARG A 16 21.45 -18.77 4.79
C ARG A 16 21.99 -18.01 5.99
N ASP A 17 22.11 -16.71 5.84
CA ASP A 17 22.74 -15.82 6.82
C ASP A 17 21.73 -14.80 7.31
N LEU A 18 21.08 -15.14 8.42
CA LEU A 18 20.12 -14.24 9.07
C LEU A 18 20.79 -13.01 9.67
N GLU A 19 22.06 -13.10 10.08
CA GLU A 19 22.83 -11.97 10.60
C GLU A 19 23.07 -10.94 9.50
N ALA A 20 23.57 -11.38 8.35
CA ALA A 20 23.75 -10.50 7.19
C ALA A 20 22.42 -9.89 6.73
N TRP A 21 21.32 -10.65 6.82
CA TRP A 21 19.98 -10.12 6.53
C TRP A 21 19.56 -9.03 7.52
N ARG A 22 19.78 -9.22 8.83
CA ARG A 22 19.47 -8.23 9.86
C ARG A 22 20.31 -6.98 9.69
N THR A 23 21.63 -7.14 9.56
CA THR A 23 22.56 -6.02 9.32
C THR A 23 22.19 -5.19 8.10
N ALA A 24 21.68 -5.85 7.05
CA ALA A 24 21.19 -5.14 5.87
C ALA A 24 19.99 -4.21 6.17
N GLN A 25 19.24 -4.49 7.24
CA GLN A 25 18.09 -3.67 7.66
C GLN A 25 18.46 -2.52 8.61
N GLU A 26 19.65 -2.57 9.26
CA GLU A 26 20.04 -1.61 10.29
C GLU A 26 20.43 -0.22 9.75
N GLY A 27 20.81 -0.14 8.48
CA GLY A 27 21.23 1.11 7.81
C GLY A 27 20.13 2.12 7.50
N GLY A 28 18.89 1.87 7.96
CA GLY A 28 17.72 2.62 7.57
C GLY A 28 17.10 2.06 6.28
N PHE A 29 15.97 2.60 5.89
CA PHE A 29 15.25 2.13 4.70
C PHE A 29 14.60 3.28 3.94
N LEU A 30 14.36 3.03 2.66
CA LEU A 30 13.54 3.85 1.78
C LEU A 30 12.13 3.27 1.73
N ARG A 31 11.12 4.09 2.00
CA ARG A 31 9.70 3.73 1.89
C ARG A 31 9.12 4.24 0.58
N VAL A 32 8.46 3.36 -0.17
CA VAL A 32 7.66 3.75 -1.34
C VAL A 32 6.39 4.43 -0.86
N THR A 33 6.21 5.69 -1.22
CA THR A 33 5.04 6.52 -0.90
C THR A 33 4.19 6.82 -2.12
N GLY A 34 4.73 6.63 -3.33
CA GLY A 34 3.96 6.61 -4.56
C GLY A 34 3.09 5.36 -4.66
N SER A 35 2.00 5.44 -5.42
CA SER A 35 1.17 4.27 -5.66
C SER A 35 1.99 3.09 -6.20
N ARG A 36 2.90 3.38 -7.13
CA ARG A 36 3.91 2.46 -7.67
C ARG A 36 5.18 3.23 -8.00
N VAL A 37 6.32 2.65 -7.69
CA VAL A 37 7.63 3.19 -8.04
C VAL A 37 8.44 2.11 -8.74
N THR A 38 8.94 2.41 -9.93
CA THR A 38 9.84 1.52 -10.68
C THR A 38 11.28 1.82 -10.29
N LEU A 39 12.02 0.79 -9.93
CA LEU A 39 13.44 0.86 -9.64
C LEU A 39 14.24 0.95 -10.92
N CYS A 40 15.35 1.65 -10.87
CA CYS A 40 16.37 1.66 -11.91
C CYS A 40 17.57 0.83 -11.44
N CYS A 41 17.76 -0.36 -12.01
CA CYS A 41 18.90 -1.20 -11.66
C CYS A 41 20.19 -0.75 -12.33
N ASP A 42 20.10 -0.04 -13.46
CA ASP A 42 21.20 0.59 -14.14
C ASP A 42 20.79 1.96 -14.67
N PRO A 43 21.42 3.06 -14.20
CA PRO A 43 21.07 4.40 -14.65
C PRO A 43 21.42 4.65 -16.11
N TYR A 44 22.30 3.85 -16.69
CA TYR A 44 22.72 3.95 -18.09
C TYR A 44 21.88 3.07 -19.03
N GLU A 45 21.19 2.06 -18.48
CA GLU A 45 20.34 1.15 -19.25
C GLU A 45 18.96 1.02 -18.60
N PRO A 46 18.08 2.02 -18.78
CA PRO A 46 16.76 2.06 -18.13
C PRO A 46 15.83 0.89 -18.51
N ARG A 47 16.17 0.16 -19.60
CA ARG A 47 15.41 -1.05 -19.99
C ARG A 47 15.73 -2.26 -19.12
N VAL A 48 16.87 -2.23 -18.42
CA VAL A 48 17.17 -3.16 -17.31
C VAL A 48 16.47 -2.63 -16.05
N SER A 49 15.21 -2.23 -16.21
CA SER A 49 14.44 -1.72 -15.10
C SER A 49 14.22 -2.83 -14.09
N GLY A 50 14.37 -2.46 -12.86
CA GLY A 50 14.02 -3.31 -11.76
C GLY A 50 12.52 -3.50 -11.61
N ALA A 51 12.15 -4.14 -10.54
CA ALA A 51 10.77 -4.35 -10.19
C ALA A 51 10.01 -3.03 -9.99
N THR A 52 8.74 -3.02 -10.33
CA THR A 52 7.81 -1.99 -9.90
C THR A 52 7.29 -2.35 -8.54
N LEU A 53 7.52 -1.48 -7.57
CA LEU A 53 7.17 -1.69 -6.16
C LEU A 53 5.88 -0.96 -5.81
N PRO A 54 4.95 -1.60 -5.12
CA PRO A 54 3.74 -0.96 -4.63
C PRO A 54 4.03 -0.05 -3.42
N MET A 55 3.10 0.87 -3.16
CA MET A 55 3.07 1.70 -1.96
C MET A 55 3.28 0.88 -0.69
N GLY A 56 3.98 1.45 0.26
CA GLY A 56 4.28 0.82 1.54
C GLY A 56 5.45 -0.17 1.51
N THR A 57 6.01 -0.49 0.33
CA THR A 57 7.23 -1.31 0.24
C THR A 57 8.41 -0.57 0.87
N SER A 58 9.23 -1.29 1.63
CA SER A 58 10.48 -0.77 2.17
C SER A 58 11.68 -1.52 1.62
N LEU A 59 12.71 -0.78 1.29
CA LEU A 59 14.00 -1.32 0.84
C LEU A 59 15.12 -0.80 1.74
N PRO A 60 16.02 -1.66 2.23
CA PRO A 60 17.18 -1.21 2.99
C PRO A 60 18.03 -0.27 2.17
N LEU A 61 18.51 0.83 2.76
CA LEU A 61 19.50 1.70 2.15
C LEU A 61 20.84 0.98 2.08
N ALA A 62 21.51 1.07 0.95
CA ALA A 62 22.83 0.46 0.74
C ALA A 62 23.96 1.28 1.38
N ALA A 63 23.75 2.57 1.58
CA ALA A 63 24.64 3.48 2.28
C ALA A 63 23.84 4.32 3.28
N SER A 64 24.50 4.82 4.34
CA SER A 64 23.97 5.81 5.26
C SER A 64 23.39 6.99 4.48
N PRO A 65 22.36 7.73 4.95
CA PRO A 65 21.51 8.55 4.10
C PRO A 65 22.32 9.46 3.19
N GLY A 66 22.54 8.98 2.00
CA GLY A 66 23.31 9.64 0.95
C GLY A 66 22.69 9.31 -0.39
N THR A 67 22.79 10.28 -1.29
CA THR A 67 22.43 10.07 -2.67
C THR A 67 23.71 9.77 -3.48
N VAL A 68 23.59 8.89 -4.46
CA VAL A 68 24.62 8.69 -5.47
C VAL A 68 24.20 9.39 -6.75
N ARG A 69 25.17 10.05 -7.36
CA ARG A 69 24.93 10.74 -8.62
C ARG A 69 25.20 9.80 -9.79
N ALA A 70 24.17 9.57 -10.59
CA ALA A 70 24.33 8.88 -11.87
C ALA A 70 24.37 9.91 -13.00
N LEU A 71 25.31 9.73 -13.93
CA LEU A 71 25.48 10.57 -15.12
C LEU A 71 24.97 9.84 -16.34
N ARG A 72 24.09 10.47 -17.10
CA ARG A 72 23.67 10.01 -18.42
C ARG A 72 23.93 11.11 -19.45
N GLY A 73 25.01 10.98 -20.18
CA GLY A 73 25.47 12.04 -21.09
C GLY A 73 25.78 13.33 -20.30
N ARG A 74 25.01 14.40 -20.56
CA ARG A 74 25.14 15.69 -19.85
C ARG A 74 24.18 15.83 -18.66
N MET A 75 23.30 14.87 -18.44
CA MET A 75 22.33 14.91 -17.36
C MET A 75 22.83 14.13 -16.14
N SER A 76 22.74 14.73 -14.98
CA SER A 76 23.02 14.06 -13.71
C SER A 76 21.75 13.89 -12.91
N TYR A 77 21.61 12.72 -12.30
CA TYR A 77 20.47 12.38 -11.46
C TYR A 77 20.98 11.97 -10.09
N ASP A 78 20.41 12.58 -9.06
CA ASP A 78 20.64 12.11 -7.69
C ASP A 78 19.68 10.98 -7.39
N ASN A 79 20.21 9.92 -6.80
CA ASN A 79 19.49 8.69 -6.52
C ASN A 79 19.76 8.23 -5.09
N TYR A 80 18.76 7.62 -4.46
CA TYR A 80 18.99 6.74 -3.32
C TYR A 80 19.52 5.41 -3.81
N LEU A 81 20.54 4.87 -3.14
CA LEU A 81 21.05 3.53 -3.38
C LEU A 81 20.38 2.57 -2.37
N VAL A 82 19.71 1.57 -2.88
CA VAL A 82 18.97 0.59 -2.07
C VAL A 82 19.43 -0.83 -2.33
N ARG A 83 19.18 -1.73 -1.39
CA ARG A 83 19.41 -3.16 -1.54
C ARG A 83 18.11 -3.85 -1.94
N LEU A 84 18.05 -4.30 -3.18
CA LEU A 84 16.94 -5.07 -3.71
C LEU A 84 17.16 -6.55 -3.41
N PRO A 85 16.27 -7.22 -2.63
CA PRO A 85 16.34 -8.65 -2.45
C PRO A 85 15.91 -9.35 -3.75
N VAL A 86 16.74 -10.23 -4.26
CA VAL A 86 16.47 -11.04 -5.45
C VAL A 86 16.75 -12.50 -5.19
N ARG A 87 15.96 -13.37 -5.82
CA ARG A 87 16.21 -14.80 -5.81
C ARG A 87 17.18 -15.16 -6.93
N ARG A 88 18.27 -15.83 -6.58
CA ARG A 88 19.22 -16.41 -7.55
C ARG A 88 18.62 -17.63 -8.23
N ALA A 89 19.21 -18.03 -9.35
CA ALA A 89 18.80 -19.24 -10.08
C ALA A 89 18.87 -20.54 -9.22
N ASP A 90 19.80 -20.57 -8.26
CA ASP A 90 19.96 -21.68 -7.30
C ASP A 90 18.99 -21.62 -6.12
N GLY A 91 18.08 -20.64 -6.08
CA GLY A 91 17.05 -20.48 -5.06
C GLY A 91 17.46 -19.64 -3.85
N TRP A 92 18.70 -19.19 -3.76
CA TRP A 92 19.17 -18.42 -2.62
C TRP A 92 18.91 -16.92 -2.80
N LEU A 93 18.71 -16.25 -1.66
CA LEU A 93 18.61 -14.79 -1.59
C LEU A 93 19.98 -14.17 -1.85
N GLU A 94 20.01 -13.15 -2.68
CA GLU A 94 21.09 -12.17 -2.75
C GLU A 94 20.50 -10.76 -2.70
N TYR A 95 21.33 -9.78 -2.29
CA TYR A 95 20.98 -8.38 -2.40
C TYR A 95 21.73 -7.78 -3.62
N ARG A 96 20.98 -7.13 -4.49
CA ARG A 96 21.52 -6.31 -5.56
C ARG A 96 21.31 -4.84 -5.25
N GLU A 97 22.27 -4.03 -5.63
CA GLU A 97 22.09 -2.60 -5.56
C GLU A 97 21.15 -2.13 -6.67
N ALA A 98 20.25 -1.25 -6.31
CA ALA A 98 19.33 -0.60 -7.23
C ALA A 98 19.25 0.89 -6.88
N MET A 99 18.89 1.70 -7.87
CA MET A 99 18.77 3.15 -7.70
C MET A 99 17.31 3.56 -7.74
N VAL A 100 16.97 4.50 -6.87
CA VAL A 100 15.67 5.15 -6.85
C VAL A 100 15.92 6.65 -7.00
N PRO A 101 15.43 7.30 -8.07
CA PRO A 101 15.61 8.75 -8.24
C PRO A 101 15.04 9.51 -7.03
N VAL A 102 15.74 10.54 -6.58
CA VAL A 102 15.23 11.38 -5.46
C VAL A 102 13.92 12.10 -5.81
N SER A 103 13.62 12.23 -7.10
CA SER A 103 12.35 12.75 -7.60
C SER A 103 11.21 11.73 -7.57
N ALA A 104 11.50 10.45 -7.29
CA ALA A 104 10.46 9.44 -7.13
C ALA A 104 9.65 9.70 -5.84
N ASP A 105 8.42 9.24 -5.83
CA ASP A 105 7.54 9.40 -4.67
C ASP A 105 7.90 8.35 -3.59
N VAL A 106 8.94 8.68 -2.84
CA VAL A 106 9.54 7.86 -1.77
C VAL A 106 9.96 8.74 -0.60
N CYS A 107 10.17 8.16 0.58
CA CYS A 107 10.77 8.83 1.73
C CYS A 107 11.77 7.93 2.45
N VAL A 108 12.71 8.54 3.16
CA VAL A 108 13.60 7.82 4.09
C VAL A 108 12.88 7.62 5.40
N GLY A 109 12.73 6.36 5.84
CA GLY A 109 11.93 6.00 7.00
C GLY A 109 10.43 6.01 6.73
N ASP A 110 9.64 6.05 7.78
CA ASP A 110 8.19 6.13 7.71
C ASP A 110 7.71 7.58 7.64
N LEU A 111 6.58 7.81 6.98
CA LEU A 111 5.90 9.12 7.02
C LEU A 111 5.34 9.37 8.43
N PRO A 112 5.28 10.65 8.88
CA PRO A 112 4.52 10.99 10.08
C PRO A 112 3.04 10.60 9.92
N TYR A 113 2.50 9.92 10.94
CA TYR A 113 1.10 9.54 10.95
C TYR A 113 0.22 10.75 11.30
N THR A 114 -0.31 11.39 10.29
CA THR A 114 -1.26 12.52 10.38
C THR A 114 -2.42 12.29 9.43
N HIS A 115 -3.57 12.94 9.70
CA HIS A 115 -4.74 12.84 8.81
C HIS A 115 -4.43 13.32 7.40
N GLU A 116 -3.66 14.39 7.27
CA GLU A 116 -3.24 14.93 5.96
C GLU A 116 -2.43 13.91 5.18
N ASN A 117 -1.47 13.26 5.84
CA ASN A 117 -0.63 12.26 5.19
C ASN A 117 -1.43 11.02 4.82
N VAL A 118 -2.34 10.53 5.70
CA VAL A 118 -3.21 9.39 5.37
C VAL A 118 -4.07 9.72 4.14
N THR A 119 -4.69 10.90 4.13
CA THR A 119 -5.49 11.36 2.99
C THR A 119 -4.66 11.45 1.73
N ALA A 120 -3.47 12.05 1.80
CA ALA A 120 -2.58 12.20 0.66
C ALA A 120 -2.14 10.86 0.08
N GLN A 121 -1.78 9.87 0.94
CA GLN A 121 -1.40 8.55 0.46
C GLN A 121 -2.57 7.81 -0.18
N ALA A 122 -3.72 7.80 0.48
CA ALA A 122 -4.92 7.14 -0.02
C ALA A 122 -5.39 7.74 -1.36
N ALA A 123 -5.32 9.06 -1.51
CA ALA A 123 -5.69 9.78 -2.73
C ALA A 123 -4.91 9.34 -3.97
N LYS A 124 -3.62 8.97 -3.81
CA LYS A 124 -2.75 8.54 -4.91
C LYS A 124 -3.22 7.29 -5.63
N MET A 125 -4.07 6.49 -4.98
CA MET A 125 -4.56 5.23 -5.53
C MET A 125 -5.93 5.35 -6.22
N ARG A 126 -6.56 6.53 -6.20
CA ARG A 126 -7.85 6.75 -6.86
C ARG A 126 -7.76 6.48 -8.37
N GLY A 127 -8.73 5.75 -8.89
CA GLY A 127 -8.78 5.37 -10.30
C GLY A 127 -7.95 4.13 -10.66
N GLU A 128 -7.20 3.55 -9.71
CA GLU A 128 -6.53 2.28 -9.98
C GLU A 128 -7.52 1.14 -10.14
N VAL A 129 -7.12 0.13 -10.90
CA VAL A 129 -7.95 -1.06 -11.13
C VAL A 129 -8.10 -1.87 -9.85
N TYR A 130 -9.31 -2.28 -9.53
CA TYR A 130 -9.56 -3.31 -8.52
C TYR A 130 -8.96 -4.64 -8.97
N GLY A 131 -8.20 -5.28 -8.13
CA GLY A 131 -7.61 -6.60 -8.40
C GLY A 131 -7.73 -7.50 -7.17
N TRP A 132 -8.69 -8.41 -7.20
CA TRP A 132 -8.85 -9.40 -6.12
C TRP A 132 -7.58 -10.22 -5.97
N GLY A 133 -6.99 -10.23 -4.74
CA GLY A 133 -5.72 -10.92 -4.49
C GLY A 133 -4.53 -10.39 -5.30
N GLY A 134 -4.60 -9.17 -5.85
CA GLY A 134 -3.53 -8.58 -6.67
C GLY A 134 -3.64 -8.88 -8.17
N MET A 135 -4.74 -9.49 -8.62
CA MET A 135 -4.98 -9.75 -10.05
C MET A 135 -4.89 -8.46 -10.87
N LEU A 136 -4.46 -8.59 -12.11
CA LEU A 136 -4.25 -7.48 -13.05
C LEU A 136 -3.29 -6.39 -12.53
N GLY A 137 -2.44 -6.74 -11.56
CA GLY A 137 -1.61 -5.79 -10.86
C GLY A 137 -2.39 -4.77 -10.03
N GLY A 138 -3.70 -4.96 -9.84
CA GLY A 138 -4.58 -4.10 -9.04
C GLY A 138 -4.45 -4.36 -7.54
N ARG A 139 -5.26 -3.64 -6.77
CA ARG A 139 -5.40 -3.83 -5.31
C ARG A 139 -6.80 -4.30 -4.98
N ASP A 140 -6.92 -5.22 -4.02
CA ASP A 140 -8.18 -5.49 -3.34
C ASP A 140 -8.39 -4.49 -2.18
N CYS A 141 -9.53 -4.59 -1.53
CA CYS A 141 -9.93 -3.65 -0.47
C CYS A 141 -8.94 -3.63 0.71
N SER A 142 -8.50 -4.78 1.18
CA SER A 142 -7.56 -4.87 2.30
C SER A 142 -6.13 -4.52 1.90
N ALA A 143 -5.72 -4.75 0.66
CA ALA A 143 -4.43 -4.30 0.14
C ALA A 143 -4.38 -2.76 0.06
N LEU A 144 -5.46 -2.10 -0.37
CA LEU A 144 -5.57 -0.64 -0.35
C LEU A 144 -5.30 -0.09 1.06
N VAL A 145 -6.01 -0.60 2.07
CA VAL A 145 -5.85 -0.18 3.47
C VAL A 145 -4.43 -0.46 3.96
N GLY A 146 -3.94 -1.69 3.75
CA GLY A 146 -2.62 -2.10 4.20
C GLY A 146 -1.48 -1.30 3.58
N ASP A 147 -1.58 -0.94 2.29
CA ASP A 147 -0.56 -0.16 1.58
C ASP A 147 -0.46 1.26 2.13
N VAL A 148 -1.61 1.92 2.37
CA VAL A 148 -1.65 3.25 2.99
C VAL A 148 -0.99 3.22 4.36
N TYR A 149 -1.41 2.30 5.22
CA TYR A 149 -0.93 2.25 6.60
C TYR A 149 0.53 1.81 6.71
N ARG A 150 1.04 1.01 5.77
CA ARG A 150 2.47 0.68 5.72
C ARG A 150 3.37 1.90 5.49
N CYS A 151 2.87 2.97 4.86
CA CYS A 151 3.65 4.21 4.73
C CYS A 151 3.99 4.85 6.07
N PHE A 152 3.25 4.51 7.13
CA PHE A 152 3.40 5.00 8.51
C PHE A 152 4.01 3.96 9.46
N GLY A 153 4.54 2.85 8.92
CA GLY A 153 5.16 1.79 9.70
C GLY A 153 4.19 0.75 10.29
N PHE A 154 2.89 0.88 10.06
CA PHE A 154 1.93 -0.10 10.57
C PHE A 154 1.93 -1.38 9.73
N ARG A 155 1.89 -2.52 10.40
CA ARG A 155 1.73 -3.84 9.78
C ARG A 155 0.36 -4.40 10.12
N LEU A 156 -0.58 -4.18 9.24
CA LEU A 156 -1.96 -4.63 9.42
C LEU A 156 -2.15 -6.06 8.89
N PRO A 157 -3.19 -6.79 9.38
CA PRO A 157 -3.64 -8.03 8.78
C PRO A 157 -3.88 -7.91 7.27
N ARG A 158 -3.61 -9.00 6.53
CA ARG A 158 -3.73 -8.98 5.06
C ARG A 158 -5.18 -9.02 4.58
N ASP A 159 -6.08 -9.59 5.35
CA ASP A 159 -7.47 -9.78 4.95
C ASP A 159 -8.46 -8.89 5.74
N ALA A 160 -9.65 -8.74 5.18
CA ALA A 160 -10.69 -7.90 5.76
C ALA A 160 -11.14 -8.40 7.14
N ALA A 161 -11.25 -9.71 7.33
CA ALA A 161 -11.68 -10.29 8.60
C ALA A 161 -10.65 -10.04 9.72
N GLY A 162 -9.36 -10.12 9.40
CA GLY A 162 -8.31 -9.78 10.35
C GLY A 162 -8.30 -8.30 10.71
N LEU A 163 -8.62 -7.41 9.77
CA LEU A 163 -8.75 -5.97 10.02
C LEU A 163 -9.91 -5.65 10.96
N ALA A 164 -11.01 -6.40 10.90
CA ALA A 164 -12.15 -6.26 11.82
C ALA A 164 -11.79 -6.59 13.28
N LEU A 165 -10.71 -7.34 13.50
CA LEU A 165 -10.28 -7.78 14.83
C LEU A 165 -9.15 -6.90 15.41
N LEU A 166 -8.89 -5.74 14.83
CA LEU A 166 -7.89 -4.81 15.35
C LEU A 166 -8.29 -4.32 16.75
N PRO A 167 -7.33 -4.15 17.67
CA PRO A 167 -7.60 -3.56 18.97
C PRO A 167 -8.23 -2.17 18.83
N GLY A 168 -9.30 -1.91 19.59
CA GLY A 168 -10.05 -0.65 19.53
C GLY A 168 -11.08 -0.58 18.40
N ALA A 169 -11.34 -1.68 17.69
CA ALA A 169 -12.49 -1.75 16.78
C ALA A 169 -13.79 -1.70 17.58
N GLU A 170 -14.72 -0.91 17.11
CA GLU A 170 -16.06 -0.76 17.70
C GLU A 170 -17.09 -1.45 16.81
N ASP A 171 -17.93 -2.29 17.40
CA ASP A 171 -19.05 -2.92 16.71
C ASP A 171 -20.28 -2.02 16.74
N VAL A 172 -20.61 -1.50 15.57
CA VAL A 172 -21.76 -0.62 15.35
C VAL A 172 -22.95 -1.36 14.72
N SER A 173 -22.94 -2.68 14.66
CA SER A 173 -23.98 -3.48 13.98
C SER A 173 -25.37 -3.27 14.56
N ALA A 174 -25.47 -3.06 15.86
CA ALA A 174 -26.72 -2.85 16.57
C ALA A 174 -27.33 -1.45 16.44
N LEU A 175 -26.57 -0.47 15.92
CA LEU A 175 -27.05 0.89 15.72
C LEU A 175 -28.10 0.95 14.59
N SER A 176 -29.08 1.83 14.71
CA SER A 176 -29.98 2.19 13.61
C SER A 176 -29.24 2.82 12.44
N THR A 177 -29.86 2.91 11.29
CA THR A 177 -29.28 3.54 10.10
C THR A 177 -28.91 5.01 10.36
N GLU A 178 -29.76 5.77 11.07
CA GLU A 178 -29.50 7.15 11.43
C GLU A 178 -28.33 7.31 12.40
N GLU A 179 -28.26 6.44 13.41
CA GLU A 179 -27.14 6.45 14.35
C GLU A 179 -25.82 6.08 13.67
N LYS A 180 -25.82 5.06 12.78
CA LYS A 180 -24.66 4.71 11.96
C LYS A 180 -24.19 5.88 11.11
N ARG A 181 -25.14 6.54 10.40
CA ARG A 181 -24.83 7.70 9.58
C ARG A 181 -24.24 8.84 10.42
N ALA A 182 -24.84 9.15 11.56
CA ALA A 182 -24.33 10.17 12.47
C ALA A 182 -22.91 9.84 12.96
N ALA A 183 -22.64 8.60 13.36
CA ALA A 183 -21.32 8.13 13.76
C ALA A 183 -20.30 8.27 12.61
N LEU A 184 -20.66 7.80 11.40
CA LEU A 184 -19.80 7.87 10.22
C LEU A 184 -19.42 9.30 9.84
N CYS A 185 -20.33 10.27 10.04
CA CYS A 185 -20.06 11.69 9.76
C CYS A 185 -19.03 12.32 10.71
N THR A 186 -18.78 11.70 11.87
CA THR A 186 -17.81 12.22 12.86
C THR A 186 -16.44 11.56 12.77
N LEU A 187 -16.28 10.53 11.96
CA LEU A 187 -15.03 9.78 11.86
C LEU A 187 -13.94 10.60 11.18
N PRO A 188 -12.71 10.55 11.71
CA PRO A 188 -11.55 11.08 11.03
C PRO A 188 -11.33 10.38 9.68
N VAL A 189 -10.85 11.13 8.69
CA VAL A 189 -10.42 10.55 7.42
C VAL A 189 -9.34 9.50 7.67
N GLY A 190 -9.45 8.35 6.98
CA GLY A 190 -8.54 7.23 7.14
C GLY A 190 -9.00 6.20 8.17
N THR A 191 -10.06 6.44 8.95
CA THR A 191 -10.62 5.40 9.84
C THR A 191 -10.98 4.17 9.01
N ILE A 192 -10.55 2.99 9.46
CA ILE A 192 -10.84 1.71 8.80
C ILE A 192 -12.29 1.34 9.09
N LEU A 193 -13.05 1.14 8.04
CA LEU A 193 -14.45 0.71 8.09
C LEU A 193 -14.56 -0.72 7.58
N TYR A 194 -15.28 -1.57 8.29
CA TYR A 194 -15.47 -2.96 7.94
C TYR A 194 -16.95 -3.33 7.87
N PHE A 195 -17.30 -4.12 6.87
CA PHE A 195 -18.50 -4.96 6.88
C PHE A 195 -18.13 -6.35 6.32
N PRO A 196 -18.94 -7.40 6.54
CA PRO A 196 -18.58 -8.76 6.13
C PRO A 196 -18.10 -8.85 4.68
N GLY A 197 -16.82 -9.25 4.52
CA GLY A 197 -16.18 -9.44 3.22
C GLY A 197 -15.52 -8.19 2.61
N HIS A 198 -15.62 -7.00 3.24
CA HIS A 198 -15.06 -5.78 2.68
C HIS A 198 -14.50 -4.81 3.73
N VAL A 199 -13.49 -4.05 3.34
CA VAL A 199 -12.94 -2.94 4.13
C VAL A 199 -12.71 -1.73 3.25
N MET A 200 -12.78 -0.55 3.87
CA MET A 200 -12.60 0.73 3.22
C MET A 200 -12.04 1.75 4.21
N LEU A 201 -11.69 2.92 3.74
CA LEU A 201 -11.26 4.05 4.56
C LEU A 201 -12.34 5.13 4.58
N SER A 202 -12.67 5.66 5.74
CA SER A 202 -13.45 6.90 5.84
C SER A 202 -12.79 7.98 5.01
N TRP A 203 -13.57 8.71 4.21
CA TRP A 203 -13.09 9.78 3.34
C TRP A 203 -13.59 11.18 3.79
N GLY A 204 -14.37 11.22 4.85
CA GLY A 204 -15.01 12.43 5.35
C GLY A 204 -16.46 12.58 4.89
N VAL A 205 -16.95 13.81 4.91
CA VAL A 205 -18.35 14.15 4.60
C VAL A 205 -18.40 15.09 3.41
N GLU A 206 -19.27 14.81 2.46
CA GLU A 206 -19.54 15.67 1.30
C GLU A 206 -21.04 15.83 1.16
N ASP A 207 -21.54 17.06 1.12
CA ASP A 207 -22.98 17.39 1.07
C ASP A 207 -23.81 16.76 2.21
N GLY A 208 -23.22 16.65 3.40
CA GLY A 208 -23.83 16.02 4.56
C GLY A 208 -23.87 14.48 4.53
N GLU A 209 -23.28 13.85 3.50
CA GLU A 209 -23.20 12.40 3.36
C GLU A 209 -21.80 11.88 3.67
N PRO A 210 -21.65 10.82 4.50
CA PRO A 210 -20.36 10.21 4.75
C PRO A 210 -19.88 9.49 3.50
N ARG A 211 -18.59 9.65 3.20
CA ARG A 211 -17.90 9.05 2.05
C ARG A 211 -16.87 8.05 2.50
N CYS A 212 -16.60 7.07 1.67
CA CYS A 212 -15.47 6.16 1.84
C CYS A 212 -14.63 6.05 0.57
N LEU A 213 -13.34 5.78 0.75
CA LEU A 213 -12.46 5.32 -0.31
C LEU A 213 -12.32 3.82 -0.22
N SER A 214 -12.63 3.11 -1.28
CA SER A 214 -12.45 1.67 -1.34
C SER A 214 -12.00 1.17 -2.70
N ALA A 215 -11.29 0.04 -2.71
CA ALA A 215 -11.07 -0.76 -3.91
C ALA A 215 -12.21 -1.76 -4.01
N ALA A 216 -13.10 -1.59 -4.97
CA ALA A 216 -14.32 -2.38 -5.09
C ALA A 216 -14.58 -2.85 -6.52
N GLY A 217 -15.07 -4.10 -6.66
CA GLY A 217 -15.56 -4.61 -7.92
C GLY A 217 -16.90 -4.02 -8.31
N ASN A 218 -17.76 -3.82 -7.31
CA ASN A 218 -19.09 -3.23 -7.48
C ASN A 218 -19.50 -2.45 -6.23
N PHE A 219 -20.53 -1.65 -6.34
CA PHE A 219 -21.20 -1.02 -5.20
C PHE A 219 -22.70 -0.91 -5.45
N LEU A 220 -23.46 -0.85 -4.36
CA LEU A 220 -24.90 -0.60 -4.41
C LEU A 220 -25.13 0.89 -4.17
N PRO A 221 -25.73 1.64 -5.14
CA PRO A 221 -26.00 3.06 -4.95
C PRO A 221 -26.97 3.30 -3.79
N PRO A 222 -26.85 4.43 -3.07
CA PRO A 222 -27.80 4.81 -2.01
C PRO A 222 -29.25 4.81 -2.52
N GLY A 223 -30.17 4.36 -1.66
CA GLY A 223 -31.59 4.27 -2.01
C GLY A 223 -31.96 3.14 -2.98
N SER A 224 -31.01 2.30 -3.37
CA SER A 224 -31.25 1.17 -4.29
C SER A 224 -31.57 -0.14 -3.54
N ALA A 225 -32.24 -0.10 -2.41
CA ALA A 225 -32.61 -1.30 -1.65
C ALA A 225 -33.29 -2.32 -2.57
N GLY A 226 -32.64 -3.48 -2.80
CA GLY A 226 -33.08 -4.50 -3.75
C GLY A 226 -32.70 -4.24 -5.23
N GLY A 227 -31.93 -3.19 -5.53
CA GLY A 227 -31.38 -2.94 -6.85
C GLY A 227 -30.18 -3.81 -7.19
N GLU A 228 -29.78 -3.82 -8.47
CA GLU A 228 -28.58 -4.51 -8.91
C GLU A 228 -27.31 -3.70 -8.59
N PRO A 229 -26.23 -4.35 -8.09
CA PRO A 229 -24.95 -3.69 -7.91
C PRO A 229 -24.39 -3.16 -9.23
N ARG A 230 -23.82 -1.96 -9.19
CA ARG A 230 -23.11 -1.36 -10.35
C ARG A 230 -21.65 -1.77 -10.31
N ALA A 231 -21.13 -2.22 -11.44
CA ALA A 231 -19.72 -2.50 -11.60
C ALA A 231 -18.91 -1.20 -11.52
N VAL A 232 -17.87 -1.20 -10.69
CA VAL A 232 -16.92 -0.09 -10.49
C VAL A 232 -15.51 -0.51 -10.91
N ASN A 233 -15.07 -1.67 -10.45
CA ASN A 233 -13.77 -2.28 -10.74
C ASN A 233 -12.58 -1.34 -10.56
N THR A 234 -12.64 -0.46 -9.58
CA THR A 234 -11.63 0.58 -9.36
C THR A 234 -11.55 1.01 -7.90
N VAL A 235 -10.50 1.76 -7.59
CA VAL A 235 -10.41 2.51 -6.34
C VAL A 235 -11.18 3.81 -6.50
N ALA A 236 -12.27 3.95 -5.77
CA ALA A 236 -13.18 5.09 -5.87
C ALA A 236 -13.63 5.61 -4.52
N VAL A 237 -14.03 6.88 -4.52
CA VAL A 237 -14.78 7.48 -3.41
C VAL A 237 -16.26 7.30 -3.69
N THR A 238 -16.97 6.69 -2.76
CA THR A 238 -18.41 6.41 -2.86
C THR A 238 -19.16 6.85 -1.60
N PRO A 239 -20.47 7.15 -1.69
CA PRO A 239 -21.28 7.31 -0.48
C PRO A 239 -21.31 6.01 0.34
N LEU A 240 -21.56 6.15 1.65
CA LEU A 240 -21.69 5.03 2.59
C LEU A 240 -23.13 4.68 2.94
N THR A 241 -24.10 5.46 2.55
CA THR A 241 -25.53 5.31 2.87
C THR A 241 -26.38 5.11 1.64
#